data_e6f1da27ba9303b868bf5b1af779a4db
#
_entry.id   e6f1da27ba9303b868bf5b1af779a4db
#
_cell.length_a   1.000
_cell.length_b   1.000
_cell.length_c   1.000
_cell.angle_alpha   90.00
_cell.angle_beta   90.00
_cell.angle_gamma   90.00
#
_symmetry.space_group_name_H-M   'P 1'
#
loop_
_entity.id
_entity.type
_entity.pdbx_description
1 polymer ?
#
loop_
_entity_poly.entity_id
_entity_poly.type
_entity_poly.pdbx_seq_one_letter_code
_entity_poly.pdbx_strand_id
1 'polypeptide(L)'
;MKTLQTYTNLSPADKGAVIALGNFDGLHRGHQAVIAKAKSIADDLGAPLGIGLFRPHPYRYFKPDAPPFRLMSATVRADIMPSLGVDILYEIPFDDELRERDDTEFVEDVLHQGLGIKHVVVGEDYGFGKNRCGDVESLTRLCAARGIGVTAMKPIGLHKLYGKYGSTEIRNALKQGDVFHAAHMLSRPWIVDGVVQKGQQLGRTLGFPTANLALGDLVVPKLGIYCVETKLPNEDLWRPSIASLGTRPTVDGDGVLLETFIFDFDQDIYGEHIQVRFRSFIRGEEKFDSLDALTAQMKQDEAGARALFGLV
;
A
#
# COMPACT_ATOMS: atom_id res chain seq x y z
N MET A 1 9.99 -8.89 11.93
CA MET A 1 10.56 -7.77 11.14
C MET A 1 10.85 -6.60 12.07
N LYS A 2 12.06 -6.01 11.99
CA LYS A 2 12.46 -4.80 12.71
C LYS A 2 12.29 -3.58 11.78
N THR A 3 11.78 -2.45 12.30
CA THR A 3 11.69 -1.20 11.53
C THR A 3 12.67 -0.18 12.10
N LEU A 4 13.47 0.42 11.23
CA LEU A 4 14.46 1.45 11.54
C LEU A 4 14.12 2.71 10.76
N GLN A 5 14.01 3.85 11.46
CA GLN A 5 13.63 5.14 10.87
C GLN A 5 14.84 6.07 10.67
N THR A 6 16.00 5.48 10.46
CA THR A 6 17.26 6.18 10.22
C THR A 6 18.19 5.29 9.41
N TYR A 7 19.17 5.88 8.77
CA TYR A 7 20.30 5.18 8.17
C TYR A 7 21.63 5.52 8.86
N THR A 8 21.60 6.39 9.87
CA THR A 8 22.80 6.81 10.61
C THR A 8 22.85 6.16 12.00
N ASN A 9 24.06 5.96 12.52
CA ASN A 9 24.31 5.41 13.85
C ASN A 9 23.64 4.05 14.13
N LEU A 10 23.49 3.23 13.10
CA LEU A 10 22.97 1.88 13.25
C LEU A 10 23.91 0.99 14.03
N SER A 11 23.36 0.09 14.85
CA SER A 11 24.14 -0.92 15.53
C SER A 11 24.75 -1.91 14.52
N PRO A 12 25.87 -2.57 14.83
CA PRO A 12 26.43 -3.60 13.94
C PRO A 12 25.43 -4.71 13.59
N ALA A 13 24.50 -5.04 14.47
CA ALA A 13 23.46 -6.04 14.23
C ALA A 13 22.39 -5.58 13.23
N ASP A 14 22.28 -4.28 12.98
CA ASP A 14 21.34 -3.67 12.06
C ASP A 14 21.94 -3.36 10.68
N LYS A 15 23.21 -3.72 10.49
CA LYS A 15 23.97 -3.55 9.24
C LYS A 15 24.19 -4.88 8.51
N GLY A 16 24.72 -4.81 7.30
CA GLY A 16 25.11 -6.00 6.53
C GLY A 16 23.99 -6.71 5.81
N ALA A 17 22.82 -6.08 5.67
CA ALA A 17 21.69 -6.65 4.94
C ALA A 17 21.93 -6.72 3.42
N VAL A 18 21.23 -7.63 2.77
CA VAL A 18 20.90 -7.53 1.34
C VAL A 18 19.60 -6.78 1.25
N ILE A 19 19.56 -5.66 0.54
CA ILE A 19 18.36 -4.83 0.48
C ILE A 19 17.71 -4.83 -0.90
N ALA A 20 16.37 -4.88 -0.91
CA ALA A 20 15.58 -4.38 -2.02
C ALA A 20 15.37 -2.88 -1.80
N LEU A 21 15.72 -2.03 -2.78
CA LEU A 21 15.63 -0.57 -2.65
C LEU A 21 14.62 0.01 -3.64
N GLY A 22 13.65 0.78 -3.14
CA GLY A 22 12.59 1.39 -3.94
C GLY A 22 11.46 1.95 -3.09
N ASN A 23 10.40 2.42 -3.73
CA ASN A 23 9.25 2.98 -3.01
C ASN A 23 8.29 1.91 -2.45
N PHE A 24 8.23 0.76 -3.07
CA PHE A 24 7.42 -0.41 -2.69
C PHE A 24 5.94 -0.10 -2.36
N ASP A 25 5.38 0.94 -3.00
CA ASP A 25 3.98 1.30 -2.81
C ASP A 25 3.06 0.25 -3.47
N GLY A 26 2.25 -0.40 -2.63
CA GLY A 26 1.35 -1.48 -3.01
C GLY A 26 1.96 -2.88 -2.94
N LEU A 27 3.28 -3.09 -2.87
CA LEU A 27 3.93 -4.41 -2.85
C LEU A 27 3.38 -5.35 -3.94
N HIS A 28 3.23 -4.81 -5.17
CA HIS A 28 2.70 -5.56 -6.31
C HIS A 28 3.67 -6.66 -6.78
N ARG A 29 3.24 -7.54 -7.69
CA ARG A 29 4.03 -8.67 -8.19
C ARG A 29 5.43 -8.28 -8.66
N GLY A 30 5.59 -7.12 -9.30
CA GLY A 30 6.92 -6.61 -9.67
C GLY A 30 7.81 -6.34 -8.46
N HIS A 31 7.26 -5.71 -7.41
CA HIS A 31 7.97 -5.50 -6.14
C HIS A 31 8.30 -6.82 -5.45
N GLN A 32 7.33 -7.76 -5.41
CA GLN A 32 7.53 -9.07 -4.79
C GLN A 32 8.69 -9.84 -5.45
N ALA A 33 8.85 -9.72 -6.74
CA ALA A 33 9.96 -10.37 -7.45
C ALA A 33 11.33 -9.74 -7.17
N VAL A 34 11.40 -8.40 -7.02
CA VAL A 34 12.62 -7.72 -6.57
C VAL A 34 12.97 -8.18 -5.15
N ILE A 35 11.98 -8.27 -4.26
CA ILE A 35 12.17 -8.76 -2.89
C ILE A 35 12.59 -10.23 -2.88
N ALA A 36 11.97 -11.09 -3.68
CA ALA A 36 12.32 -12.51 -3.78
C ALA A 36 13.76 -12.70 -4.30
N LYS A 37 14.20 -11.87 -5.25
CA LYS A 37 15.59 -11.89 -5.71
C LYS A 37 16.55 -11.45 -4.61
N ALA A 38 16.22 -10.39 -3.87
CA ALA A 38 17.01 -9.95 -2.73
C ALA A 38 17.07 -11.04 -1.65
N LYS A 39 15.97 -11.73 -1.38
CA LYS A 39 15.90 -12.87 -0.44
C LYS A 39 16.84 -13.99 -0.85
N SER A 40 16.81 -14.40 -2.11
CA SER A 40 17.72 -15.45 -2.61
C SER A 40 19.18 -15.08 -2.38
N ILE A 41 19.57 -13.83 -2.65
CA ILE A 41 20.95 -13.35 -2.45
C ILE A 41 21.27 -13.27 -0.94
N ALA A 42 20.31 -12.85 -0.12
CA ALA A 42 20.47 -12.80 1.33
C ALA A 42 20.75 -14.19 1.91
N ASP A 43 20.00 -15.19 1.45
CA ASP A 43 20.18 -16.59 1.87
C ASP A 43 21.58 -17.11 1.45
N ASP A 44 21.99 -16.85 0.21
CA ASP A 44 23.32 -17.26 -0.31
C ASP A 44 24.48 -16.61 0.48
N LEU A 45 24.31 -15.38 0.96
CA LEU A 45 25.31 -14.62 1.71
C LEU A 45 25.21 -14.80 3.24
N GLY A 46 24.23 -15.55 3.74
CA GLY A 46 23.94 -15.65 5.18
C GLY A 46 23.70 -14.28 5.80
N ALA A 47 22.95 -13.41 5.13
CA ALA A 47 22.69 -12.04 5.53
C ALA A 47 21.17 -11.81 5.75
N PRO A 48 20.75 -10.84 6.58
CA PRO A 48 19.34 -10.50 6.69
C PRO A 48 18.82 -9.87 5.38
N LEU A 49 17.53 -10.14 5.07
CA LEU A 49 16.82 -9.46 4.02
C LEU A 49 16.29 -8.11 4.53
N GLY A 50 16.72 -7.02 3.89
CA GLY A 50 16.22 -5.67 4.16
C GLY A 50 15.36 -5.12 3.02
N ILE A 51 14.48 -4.20 3.36
CA ILE A 51 13.83 -3.29 2.40
C ILE A 51 14.25 -1.88 2.75
N GLY A 52 14.77 -1.14 1.76
CA GLY A 52 15.01 0.30 1.85
C GLY A 52 13.89 1.07 1.15
N LEU A 53 13.20 1.94 1.85
CA LEU A 53 12.23 2.87 1.29
C LEU A 53 12.38 4.25 1.91
N PHE A 54 11.85 5.26 1.24
CA PHE A 54 11.97 6.65 1.67
C PHE A 54 10.74 7.13 2.44
N ARG A 55 10.94 7.90 3.51
CA ARG A 55 9.89 8.51 4.32
C ARG A 55 10.19 9.99 4.64
N PRO A 56 9.28 10.93 4.24
CA PRO A 56 8.09 10.70 3.43
C PRO A 56 8.43 10.12 2.05
N HIS A 57 7.41 9.62 1.36
CA HIS A 57 7.57 9.20 -0.04
C HIS A 57 8.05 10.38 -0.89
N PRO A 58 9.08 10.26 -1.76
CA PRO A 58 9.63 11.37 -2.52
C PRO A 58 8.57 12.19 -3.27
N TYR A 59 7.56 11.53 -3.86
CA TYR A 59 6.47 12.24 -4.51
C TYR A 59 5.72 13.18 -3.56
N ARG A 60 5.44 12.75 -2.32
CA ARG A 60 4.78 13.59 -1.30
C ARG A 60 5.67 14.71 -0.82
N TYR A 61 6.98 14.46 -0.69
CA TYR A 61 7.95 15.48 -0.34
C TYR A 61 7.99 16.63 -1.36
N PHE A 62 8.07 16.29 -2.67
CA PHE A 62 8.12 17.30 -3.73
C PHE A 62 6.76 17.93 -4.06
N LYS A 63 5.67 17.26 -3.72
CA LYS A 63 4.29 17.70 -3.99
C LYS A 63 3.42 17.50 -2.74
N PRO A 64 3.60 18.31 -1.68
CA PRO A 64 2.88 18.12 -0.41
C PRO A 64 1.36 18.22 -0.57
N ASP A 65 0.88 19.09 -1.48
CA ASP A 65 -0.54 19.34 -1.73
C ASP A 65 -1.14 18.41 -2.83
N ALA A 66 -0.36 17.43 -3.33
CA ALA A 66 -0.89 16.50 -4.31
C ALA A 66 -2.05 15.66 -3.74
N PRO A 67 -3.04 15.28 -4.58
CA PRO A 67 -4.11 14.40 -4.15
C PRO A 67 -3.60 13.09 -3.53
N PRO A 68 -4.41 12.42 -2.70
CA PRO A 68 -4.11 11.10 -2.18
C PRO A 68 -3.71 10.11 -3.28
N PHE A 69 -2.65 9.33 -3.06
CA PHE A 69 -2.08 8.49 -4.12
C PHE A 69 -1.54 7.13 -3.65
N ARG A 70 -1.38 6.94 -2.34
CA ARG A 70 -0.80 5.71 -1.79
C ARG A 70 -1.68 4.50 -2.11
N LEU A 71 -1.04 3.38 -2.41
CA LEU A 71 -1.74 2.10 -2.61
C LEU A 71 -1.90 1.31 -1.31
N MET A 72 -1.16 1.67 -0.27
CA MET A 72 -1.23 1.01 1.02
C MET A 72 -0.76 1.93 2.14
N SER A 73 -1.31 1.73 3.32
CA SER A 73 -0.85 2.35 4.56
C SER A 73 0.46 1.73 5.08
N ALA A 74 1.05 2.36 6.09
CA ALA A 74 2.20 1.80 6.80
C ALA A 74 1.83 0.52 7.57
N THR A 75 0.61 0.46 8.14
CA THR A 75 0.09 -0.70 8.87
C THR A 75 -0.04 -1.91 7.95
N VAL A 76 -0.77 -1.77 6.84
CA VAL A 76 -0.95 -2.85 5.85
C VAL A 76 0.41 -3.31 5.30
N ARG A 77 1.36 -2.38 5.10
CA ARG A 77 2.72 -2.73 4.69
C ARG A 77 3.44 -3.57 5.75
N ALA A 78 3.34 -3.19 7.02
CA ALA A 78 3.95 -3.91 8.12
C ALA A 78 3.37 -5.33 8.30
N ASP A 79 2.08 -5.52 7.99
CA ASP A 79 1.43 -6.83 8.03
C ASP A 79 1.89 -7.76 6.88
N ILE A 80 2.18 -7.19 5.71
CA ILE A 80 2.50 -7.98 4.51
C ILE A 80 3.99 -8.33 4.43
N MET A 81 4.88 -7.41 4.76
CA MET A 81 6.33 -7.59 4.59
C MET A 81 6.91 -8.82 5.30
N PRO A 82 6.48 -9.19 6.52
CA PRO A 82 6.97 -10.40 7.17
C PRO A 82 6.70 -11.68 6.38
N SER A 83 5.55 -11.76 5.69
CA SER A 83 5.20 -12.92 4.85
C SER A 83 6.09 -13.05 3.60
N LEU A 84 6.79 -11.97 3.22
CA LEU A 84 7.79 -11.96 2.15
C LEU A 84 9.20 -12.29 2.66
N GLY A 85 9.34 -12.63 3.94
CA GLY A 85 10.62 -12.97 4.56
C GLY A 85 11.50 -11.77 4.90
N VAL A 86 10.93 -10.57 5.01
CA VAL A 86 11.67 -9.35 5.34
C VAL A 86 12.05 -9.34 6.81
N ASP A 87 13.34 -9.20 7.10
CA ASP A 87 13.88 -9.12 8.45
C ASP A 87 13.93 -7.67 8.95
N ILE A 88 14.36 -6.75 8.08
CA ILE A 88 14.56 -5.33 8.43
C ILE A 88 13.89 -4.42 7.40
N LEU A 89 13.11 -3.47 7.89
CA LEU A 89 12.58 -2.35 7.12
C LEU A 89 13.37 -1.08 7.47
N TYR A 90 14.12 -0.55 6.52
CA TYR A 90 14.80 0.74 6.62
C TYR A 90 13.91 1.84 6.02
N GLU A 91 13.25 2.62 6.86
CA GLU A 91 12.54 3.84 6.46
C GLU A 91 13.54 5.00 6.44
N ILE A 92 14.19 5.20 5.30
CA ILE A 92 15.22 6.21 5.09
C ILE A 92 14.55 7.59 5.09
N PRO A 93 14.91 8.53 6.00
CA PRO A 93 14.38 9.89 5.99
C PRO A 93 14.66 10.56 4.65
N PHE A 94 13.60 11.06 3.99
CA PHE A 94 13.71 11.85 2.77
C PHE A 94 13.51 13.32 3.12
N ASP A 95 14.59 13.98 3.43
CA ASP A 95 14.69 15.37 3.88
C ASP A 95 15.53 16.21 2.92
N ASP A 96 15.76 17.46 3.28
CA ASP A 96 16.57 18.39 2.49
C ASP A 96 18.03 17.92 2.37
N GLU A 97 18.59 17.28 3.41
CA GLU A 97 19.94 16.77 3.38
C GLU A 97 20.06 15.59 2.38
N LEU A 98 19.18 14.60 2.48
CA LEU A 98 19.21 13.47 1.55
C LEU A 98 18.94 13.89 0.10
N ARG A 99 18.02 14.84 -0.10
CA ARG A 99 17.67 15.36 -1.43
C ARG A 99 18.84 16.00 -2.16
N GLU A 100 19.73 16.67 -1.43
CA GLU A 100 20.88 17.37 -2.02
C GLU A 100 22.08 16.47 -2.30
N ARG A 101 22.10 15.22 -1.81
CA ARG A 101 23.15 14.24 -2.07
C ARG A 101 23.18 13.83 -3.53
N ASP A 102 24.36 13.83 -4.14
CA ASP A 102 24.58 13.26 -5.46
C ASP A 102 24.60 11.71 -5.41
N ASP A 103 24.86 11.06 -6.53
CA ASP A 103 24.90 9.59 -6.62
C ASP A 103 26.07 9.00 -5.80
N THR A 104 27.20 9.67 -5.76
CA THR A 104 28.40 9.22 -5.03
C THR A 104 28.18 9.35 -3.52
N GLU A 105 27.67 10.49 -3.06
CA GLU A 105 27.34 10.75 -1.66
C GLU A 105 26.23 9.80 -1.16
N PHE A 106 25.21 9.53 -1.98
CA PHE A 106 24.17 8.58 -1.60
C PHE A 106 24.73 7.17 -1.40
N VAL A 107 25.59 6.68 -2.30
CA VAL A 107 26.19 5.35 -2.16
C VAL A 107 27.13 5.31 -0.97
N GLU A 108 27.96 6.35 -0.77
CA GLU A 108 28.91 6.41 0.34
C GLU A 108 28.22 6.51 1.69
N ASP A 109 27.40 7.55 1.87
CA ASP A 109 26.90 7.91 3.19
C ASP A 109 25.70 7.07 3.60
N VAL A 110 24.81 6.73 2.65
CA VAL A 110 23.59 5.98 2.96
C VAL A 110 23.81 4.48 2.85
N LEU A 111 24.28 3.99 1.69
CA LEU A 111 24.34 2.55 1.47
C LEU A 111 25.56 1.90 2.16
N HIS A 112 26.75 2.54 2.05
CA HIS A 112 27.99 1.98 2.58
C HIS A 112 28.19 2.28 4.06
N GLN A 113 28.38 3.51 4.45
CA GLN A 113 28.64 3.89 5.85
C GLN A 113 27.41 3.75 6.73
N GLY A 114 26.27 4.20 6.24
CA GLY A 114 25.00 4.21 6.95
C GLY A 114 24.47 2.80 7.16
N LEU A 115 23.86 2.23 6.15
CA LEU A 115 23.22 0.91 6.21
C LEU A 115 24.24 -0.24 6.21
N GLY A 116 25.47 -0.01 5.70
CA GLY A 116 26.53 -1.01 5.63
C GLY A 116 26.12 -2.27 4.86
N ILE A 117 25.36 -2.11 3.77
CA ILE A 117 24.76 -3.22 3.04
C ILE A 117 25.79 -4.08 2.32
N LYS A 118 25.48 -5.37 2.13
CA LYS A 118 26.31 -6.28 1.33
C LYS A 118 25.92 -6.31 -0.15
N HIS A 119 24.63 -6.10 -0.42
CA HIS A 119 24.07 -6.15 -1.77
C HIS A 119 22.82 -5.31 -1.88
N VAL A 120 22.60 -4.69 -3.04
CA VAL A 120 21.34 -3.96 -3.34
C VAL A 120 20.70 -4.51 -4.59
N VAL A 121 19.38 -4.72 -4.53
CA VAL A 121 18.54 -5.14 -5.66
C VAL A 121 17.57 -4.01 -5.98
N VAL A 122 17.57 -3.58 -7.24
CA VAL A 122 16.73 -2.46 -7.74
C VAL A 122 16.02 -2.85 -9.05
N GLY A 123 15.03 -2.07 -9.46
CA GLY A 123 14.54 -2.13 -10.85
C GLY A 123 15.55 -1.56 -11.85
N GLU A 124 15.54 -1.99 -13.10
CA GLU A 124 16.44 -1.47 -14.14
C GLU A 124 16.21 0.02 -14.49
N ASP A 125 15.05 0.58 -14.10
CA ASP A 125 14.67 1.99 -14.26
C ASP A 125 14.96 2.82 -13.00
N TYR A 126 15.69 2.27 -12.04
CA TYR A 126 16.00 2.94 -10.78
C TYR A 126 16.90 4.15 -11.02
N GLY A 127 16.45 5.30 -10.52
CA GLY A 127 17.22 6.53 -10.53
C GLY A 127 17.24 7.16 -9.15
N PHE A 128 18.40 7.66 -8.72
CA PHE A 128 18.65 8.17 -7.38
C PHE A 128 19.56 9.40 -7.39
N GLY A 129 19.86 9.94 -6.21
CA GLY A 129 20.68 11.12 -6.07
C GLY A 129 19.96 12.41 -6.50
N LYS A 130 20.58 13.54 -6.26
CA LYS A 130 20.09 14.88 -6.59
C LYS A 130 19.70 14.99 -8.06
N ASN A 131 18.46 15.42 -8.33
CA ASN A 131 17.91 15.52 -9.68
C ASN A 131 17.96 14.20 -10.48
N ARG A 132 18.01 13.04 -9.80
CA ARG A 132 18.14 11.70 -10.42
C ARG A 132 19.43 11.59 -11.27
N CYS A 133 20.54 12.15 -10.79
CA CYS A 133 21.83 12.08 -11.49
C CYS A 133 22.42 10.66 -11.52
N GLY A 134 22.02 9.79 -10.58
CA GLY A 134 22.42 8.40 -10.52
C GLY A 134 21.41 7.48 -11.20
N ASP A 135 21.93 6.45 -11.86
CA ASP A 135 21.22 5.36 -12.50
C ASP A 135 21.82 4.00 -12.09
N VAL A 136 21.36 2.90 -12.69
CA VAL A 136 21.85 1.54 -12.40
C VAL A 136 23.31 1.36 -12.76
N GLU A 137 23.82 2.03 -13.80
CA GLU A 137 25.23 1.94 -14.21
C GLU A 137 26.13 2.63 -13.18
N SER A 138 25.81 3.87 -12.78
CA SER A 138 26.55 4.58 -11.75
C SER A 138 26.45 3.87 -10.40
N LEU A 139 25.26 3.33 -10.02
CA LEU A 139 25.09 2.53 -8.81
C LEU A 139 26.02 1.32 -8.80
N THR A 140 26.09 0.58 -9.92
CA THR A 140 26.94 -0.62 -10.04
C THR A 140 28.40 -0.27 -9.88
N ARG A 141 28.87 0.77 -10.56
CA ARG A 141 30.26 1.23 -10.49
C ARG A 141 30.63 1.72 -9.09
N LEU A 142 29.80 2.54 -8.48
CA LEU A 142 30.04 3.13 -7.16
C LEU A 142 29.98 2.09 -6.03
N CYS A 143 29.03 1.17 -6.09
CA CYS A 143 28.90 0.06 -5.14
C CYS A 143 30.07 -0.93 -5.25
N ALA A 144 30.51 -1.27 -6.47
CA ALA A 144 31.63 -2.19 -6.68
C ALA A 144 32.93 -1.66 -6.04
N ALA A 145 33.18 -0.35 -6.10
CA ALA A 145 34.33 0.29 -5.45
C ALA A 145 34.31 0.16 -3.90
N ARG A 146 33.19 -0.25 -3.33
CA ARG A 146 32.96 -0.41 -1.87
C ARG A 146 32.67 -1.86 -1.48
N GLY A 147 32.86 -2.81 -2.40
CA GLY A 147 32.56 -4.22 -2.15
C GLY A 147 31.07 -4.56 -2.02
N ILE A 148 30.18 -3.69 -2.47
CA ILE A 148 28.72 -3.89 -2.44
C ILE A 148 28.28 -4.46 -3.79
N GLY A 149 27.57 -5.61 -3.76
CA GLY A 149 26.97 -6.18 -4.96
C GLY A 149 25.75 -5.40 -5.43
N VAL A 150 25.47 -5.41 -6.74
CA VAL A 150 24.28 -4.80 -7.33
C VAL A 150 23.59 -5.78 -8.26
N THR A 151 22.27 -5.87 -8.19
CA THR A 151 21.43 -6.60 -9.14
C THR A 151 20.31 -5.70 -9.63
N ALA A 152 20.27 -5.46 -10.94
CA ALA A 152 19.16 -4.76 -11.59
C ALA A 152 18.15 -5.78 -12.15
N MET A 153 16.89 -5.59 -11.82
CA MET A 153 15.78 -6.46 -12.21
C MET A 153 15.01 -5.84 -13.37
N LYS A 154 14.83 -6.60 -14.44
CA LYS A 154 13.91 -6.21 -15.51
C LYS A 154 12.47 -6.20 -14.99
N PRO A 155 11.61 -5.32 -15.52
CA PRO A 155 10.18 -5.34 -15.19
C PRO A 155 9.58 -6.72 -15.45
N ILE A 156 8.84 -7.23 -14.46
CA ILE A 156 8.19 -8.54 -14.57
C ILE A 156 6.78 -8.37 -15.09
N GLY A 157 6.35 -9.35 -15.91
CA GLY A 157 4.97 -9.59 -16.26
C GLY A 157 4.39 -8.62 -17.25
N LEU A 158 4.68 -8.86 -18.51
CA LEU A 158 3.85 -8.40 -19.61
C LEU A 158 2.97 -9.58 -20.04
N HIS A 159 1.83 -9.76 -19.42
CA HIS A 159 0.76 -10.43 -20.14
C HIS A 159 0.23 -9.44 -21.18
N LYS A 160 0.14 -9.85 -22.45
CA LYS A 160 -0.31 -8.99 -23.58
C LYS A 160 -1.66 -8.29 -23.31
N LEU A 161 -2.47 -8.82 -22.37
CA LEU A 161 -3.79 -8.31 -21.99
C LEU A 161 -3.76 -7.28 -20.84
N TYR A 162 -2.74 -7.24 -19.98
CA TYR A 162 -2.77 -6.47 -18.72
C TYR A 162 -1.63 -5.47 -18.55
N GLY A 163 -0.73 -5.34 -19.54
CA GLY A 163 0.38 -4.40 -19.48
C GLY A 163 1.44 -4.72 -18.39
N LYS A 164 2.23 -3.72 -18.02
CA LYS A 164 3.29 -3.80 -17.00
C LYS A 164 2.66 -3.84 -15.60
N TYR A 165 3.15 -4.71 -14.72
CA TYR A 165 2.81 -4.64 -13.29
C TYR A 165 3.47 -3.40 -12.67
N GLY A 166 2.67 -2.41 -12.31
CA GLY A 166 3.17 -1.16 -11.77
C GLY A 166 2.15 -0.44 -10.88
N SER A 167 2.64 0.41 -9.98
CA SER A 167 1.77 1.18 -9.08
C SER A 167 0.84 2.14 -9.82
N THR A 168 1.25 2.63 -11.00
CA THR A 168 0.42 3.52 -11.84
C THR A 168 -0.77 2.77 -12.41
N GLU A 169 -0.56 1.59 -12.94
CA GLU A 169 -1.60 0.73 -13.51
C GLU A 169 -2.62 0.31 -12.45
N ILE A 170 -2.14 0.00 -11.23
CA ILE A 170 -3.02 -0.33 -10.09
C ILE A 170 -3.89 0.86 -9.72
N ARG A 171 -3.30 2.08 -9.64
CA ARG A 171 -4.09 3.29 -9.36
C ARG A 171 -5.15 3.55 -10.43
N ASN A 172 -4.81 3.31 -11.70
CA ASN A 172 -5.75 3.47 -12.81
C ASN A 172 -6.89 2.44 -12.73
N ALA A 173 -6.58 1.17 -12.43
CA ALA A 173 -7.59 0.13 -12.24
C ALA A 173 -8.54 0.49 -11.08
N LEU A 174 -8.03 0.92 -9.93
CA LEU A 174 -8.84 1.36 -8.79
C LEU A 174 -9.74 2.55 -9.15
N LYS A 175 -9.22 3.56 -9.84
CA LYS A 175 -10.00 4.73 -10.31
C LYS A 175 -11.11 4.37 -11.29
N GLN A 176 -10.98 3.25 -11.99
CA GLN A 176 -12.01 2.72 -12.90
C GLN A 176 -13.00 1.79 -12.20
N GLY A 177 -12.75 1.44 -10.92
CA GLY A 177 -13.54 0.46 -10.16
C GLY A 177 -13.15 -0.99 -10.46
N ASP A 178 -12.09 -1.22 -11.23
CA ASP A 178 -11.59 -2.57 -11.55
C ASP A 178 -10.67 -3.08 -10.42
N VAL A 179 -11.32 -3.36 -9.28
CA VAL A 179 -10.62 -3.90 -8.09
C VAL A 179 -10.12 -5.33 -8.31
N PHE A 180 -10.71 -6.07 -9.26
CA PHE A 180 -10.26 -7.41 -9.62
C PHE A 180 -8.90 -7.36 -10.32
N HIS A 181 -8.73 -6.48 -11.30
CA HIS A 181 -7.45 -6.29 -11.97
C HIS A 181 -6.39 -5.73 -11.01
N ALA A 182 -6.77 -4.76 -10.15
CA ALA A 182 -5.88 -4.27 -9.09
C ALA A 182 -5.40 -5.42 -8.18
N ALA A 183 -6.31 -6.30 -7.74
CA ALA A 183 -5.99 -7.46 -6.92
C ALA A 183 -5.07 -8.45 -7.64
N HIS A 184 -5.27 -8.68 -8.94
CA HIS A 184 -4.39 -9.53 -9.75
C HIS A 184 -2.96 -8.99 -9.77
N MET A 185 -2.78 -7.67 -9.97
CA MET A 185 -1.46 -7.03 -9.95
C MET A 185 -0.82 -7.04 -8.57
N LEU A 186 -1.61 -6.87 -7.52
CA LEU A 186 -1.16 -6.90 -6.11
C LEU A 186 -0.91 -8.32 -5.59
N SER A 187 -1.40 -9.39 -6.27
CA SER A 187 -1.52 -10.78 -5.77
C SER A 187 -2.38 -10.94 -4.52
N ARG A 188 -3.19 -9.95 -4.18
CA ARG A 188 -4.14 -9.92 -3.07
C ARG A 188 -5.18 -8.82 -3.31
N PRO A 189 -6.36 -8.88 -2.66
CA PRO A 189 -7.30 -7.76 -2.68
C PRO A 189 -6.65 -6.47 -2.18
N TRP A 190 -7.05 -5.33 -2.73
CA TRP A 190 -6.64 -4.03 -2.22
C TRP A 190 -7.29 -3.76 -0.87
N ILE A 191 -6.54 -3.18 0.07
CA ILE A 191 -6.96 -3.02 1.47
C ILE A 191 -6.92 -1.54 1.84
N VAL A 192 -8.01 -1.07 2.44
CA VAL A 192 -8.12 0.17 3.21
C VAL A 192 -8.13 -0.18 4.69
N ASP A 193 -7.39 0.54 5.50
CA ASP A 193 -7.37 0.37 6.94
C ASP A 193 -7.51 1.72 7.65
N GLY A 194 -8.01 1.70 8.85
CA GLY A 194 -8.16 2.91 9.66
C GLY A 194 -8.96 2.70 10.93
N VAL A 195 -9.01 3.75 11.73
CA VAL A 195 -9.81 3.78 12.97
C VAL A 195 -11.26 4.11 12.62
N VAL A 196 -12.19 3.31 13.13
CA VAL A 196 -13.63 3.51 12.93
C VAL A 196 -14.10 4.79 13.60
N GLN A 197 -14.61 5.71 12.80
CA GLN A 197 -15.11 7.01 13.24
C GLN A 197 -16.62 7.01 13.43
N LYS A 198 -17.12 7.87 14.32
CA LYS A 198 -18.56 8.12 14.45
C LYS A 198 -19.04 8.92 13.24
N GLY A 199 -20.01 8.36 12.51
CA GLY A 199 -20.72 9.03 11.41
C GLY A 199 -22.06 9.64 11.84
N GLN A 200 -22.87 10.06 10.87
CA GLN A 200 -24.23 10.59 11.12
C GLN A 200 -25.23 9.53 11.61
N GLN A 201 -24.83 8.25 11.64
CA GLN A 201 -25.64 7.11 12.09
C GLN A 201 -26.99 6.92 11.34
N LEU A 202 -27.17 7.57 10.17
CA LEU A 202 -28.38 7.41 9.36
C LEU A 202 -28.61 5.95 8.95
N GLY A 203 -27.54 5.25 8.54
CA GLY A 203 -27.61 3.83 8.20
C GLY A 203 -28.18 2.98 9.34
N ARG A 204 -27.84 3.29 10.60
CA ARG A 204 -28.35 2.57 11.77
C ARG A 204 -29.87 2.66 11.88
N THR A 205 -30.46 3.82 11.58
CA THR A 205 -31.91 4.01 11.62
C THR A 205 -32.64 3.26 10.50
N LEU A 206 -31.92 2.96 9.41
CA LEU A 206 -32.40 2.19 8.25
C LEU A 206 -32.13 0.68 8.37
N GLY A 207 -31.52 0.22 9.48
CA GLY A 207 -31.15 -1.18 9.68
C GLY A 207 -29.79 -1.58 9.12
N PHE A 208 -28.97 -0.61 8.69
CA PHE A 208 -27.62 -0.81 8.12
C PHE A 208 -26.57 -0.04 8.94
N PRO A 209 -26.22 -0.50 10.16
CA PRO A 209 -25.17 0.15 10.93
C PRO A 209 -23.82 0.03 10.21
N THR A 210 -23.18 1.18 9.91
CA THR A 210 -21.93 1.24 9.16
C THR A 210 -20.73 1.67 10.01
N ALA A 211 -19.59 1.03 9.79
CA ALA A 211 -18.28 1.49 10.24
C ALA A 211 -17.73 2.50 9.21
N ASN A 212 -17.30 3.67 9.69
CA ASN A 212 -16.84 4.76 8.84
C ASN A 212 -15.33 4.87 8.91
N LEU A 213 -14.65 4.82 7.75
CA LEU A 213 -13.21 4.94 7.61
C LEU A 213 -12.85 6.09 6.67
N ALA A 214 -11.92 6.96 7.08
CA ALA A 214 -11.30 7.91 6.19
C ALA A 214 -10.20 7.23 5.38
N LEU A 215 -10.09 7.52 4.08
CA LEU A 215 -9.04 6.95 3.23
C LEU A 215 -7.65 7.56 3.49
N GLY A 216 -7.58 8.75 4.08
CA GLY A 216 -6.30 9.44 4.31
C GLY A 216 -5.54 9.70 3.01
N ASP A 217 -4.29 9.27 2.94
CA ASP A 217 -3.42 9.42 1.74
C ASP A 217 -3.58 8.29 0.71
N LEU A 218 -4.50 7.35 0.92
CA LEU A 218 -4.76 6.28 -0.05
C LEU A 218 -5.43 6.82 -1.30
N VAL A 219 -5.05 6.26 -2.46
CA VAL A 219 -5.72 6.58 -3.73
C VAL A 219 -7.23 6.40 -3.60
N VAL A 220 -7.98 7.34 -4.14
CA VAL A 220 -9.45 7.26 -4.16
C VAL A 220 -9.86 6.39 -5.35
N PRO A 221 -10.51 5.22 -5.10
CA PRO A 221 -11.11 4.41 -6.15
C PRO A 221 -12.33 5.11 -6.78
N LYS A 222 -12.90 4.51 -7.81
CA LYS A 222 -14.19 4.94 -8.34
C LYS A 222 -15.23 4.96 -7.22
N LEU A 223 -15.95 6.07 -7.07
CA LEU A 223 -17.01 6.18 -6.06
C LEU A 223 -18.18 5.25 -6.38
N GLY A 224 -18.77 4.67 -5.34
CA GLY A 224 -19.89 3.73 -5.48
C GLY A 224 -19.91 2.64 -4.43
N ILE A 225 -20.65 1.58 -4.73
CA ILE A 225 -20.91 0.45 -3.84
C ILE A 225 -20.00 -0.72 -4.21
N TYR A 226 -19.42 -1.33 -3.17
CA TYR A 226 -18.46 -2.42 -3.30
C TYR A 226 -18.84 -3.61 -2.42
N CYS A 227 -18.66 -4.81 -2.97
CA CYS A 227 -18.55 -6.02 -2.19
C CYS A 227 -17.17 -6.05 -1.54
N VAL A 228 -17.11 -6.14 -0.22
CA VAL A 228 -15.88 -6.06 0.57
C VAL A 228 -15.88 -7.10 1.68
N GLU A 229 -14.73 -7.29 2.32
CA GLU A 229 -14.64 -8.07 3.55
C GLU A 229 -13.91 -7.24 4.61
N THR A 230 -14.37 -7.32 5.84
CA THR A 230 -13.84 -6.56 6.98
C THR A 230 -13.13 -7.49 7.95
N LYS A 231 -11.93 -7.10 8.37
CA LYS A 231 -11.17 -7.76 9.42
C LYS A 231 -11.11 -6.86 10.65
N LEU A 232 -11.51 -7.41 11.79
CA LEU A 232 -11.45 -6.73 13.09
C LEU A 232 -10.05 -6.85 13.70
N PRO A 233 -9.67 -5.99 14.67
CA PRO A 233 -8.39 -6.09 15.35
C PRO A 233 -8.27 -7.44 16.10
N ASN A 234 -7.06 -7.99 16.12
CA ASN A 234 -6.73 -9.24 16.79
C ASN A 234 -7.49 -10.48 16.29
N GLU A 235 -8.12 -10.41 15.13
CA GLU A 235 -8.76 -11.55 14.47
C GLU A 235 -8.09 -11.85 13.13
N ASP A 236 -8.13 -13.13 12.72
CA ASP A 236 -7.72 -13.54 11.36
C ASP A 236 -8.91 -13.70 10.41
N LEU A 237 -10.12 -13.60 10.95
CA LEU A 237 -11.37 -13.75 10.19
C LEU A 237 -11.67 -12.51 9.35
N TRP A 238 -11.90 -12.73 8.07
CA TRP A 238 -12.45 -11.73 7.15
C TRP A 238 -13.97 -11.94 7.03
N ARG A 239 -14.74 -10.94 7.48
CA ARG A 239 -16.20 -10.96 7.52
C ARG A 239 -16.78 -10.40 6.24
N PRO A 240 -17.67 -11.12 5.53
CA PRO A 240 -18.42 -10.59 4.41
C PRO A 240 -19.09 -9.28 4.75
N SER A 241 -18.98 -8.31 3.85
CA SER A 241 -19.45 -6.94 4.08
C SER A 241 -19.80 -6.27 2.75
N ILE A 242 -20.54 -5.19 2.82
CA ILE A 242 -20.75 -4.27 1.70
C ILE A 242 -20.31 -2.87 2.12
N ALA A 243 -19.75 -2.10 1.20
CA ALA A 243 -19.29 -0.76 1.51
C ALA A 243 -19.75 0.26 0.46
N SER A 244 -20.08 1.46 0.94
CA SER A 244 -20.25 2.66 0.12
C SER A 244 -18.99 3.51 0.23
N LEU A 245 -18.44 3.89 -0.91
CA LEU A 245 -17.36 4.86 -1.01
C LEU A 245 -17.91 6.14 -1.64
N GLY A 246 -17.94 7.22 -0.89
CA GLY A 246 -18.52 8.48 -1.34
C GLY A 246 -17.81 9.71 -0.77
N THR A 247 -18.15 10.88 -1.32
CA THR A 247 -17.70 12.17 -0.78
C THR A 247 -18.70 12.68 0.25
N ARG A 248 -18.19 13.17 1.37
CA ARG A 248 -19.01 13.90 2.35
C ARG A 248 -18.42 15.25 2.64
N PRO A 249 -19.26 16.32 2.74
CA PRO A 249 -18.82 17.57 3.32
C PRO A 249 -18.38 17.31 4.76
N THR A 250 -17.12 17.60 5.08
CA THR A 250 -16.59 17.59 6.45
C THR A 250 -16.25 19.02 6.87
N VAL A 251 -16.04 19.24 8.17
CA VAL A 251 -15.66 20.56 8.70
C VAL A 251 -14.32 21.04 8.09
N ASP A 252 -13.47 20.08 7.66
CA ASP A 252 -12.15 20.33 7.07
C ASP A 252 -12.14 20.22 5.53
N GLY A 253 -13.30 20.15 4.86
CA GLY A 253 -13.46 20.01 3.41
C GLY A 253 -14.14 18.74 2.96
N ASP A 254 -14.21 18.51 1.63
CA ASP A 254 -14.81 17.31 1.05
C ASP A 254 -13.90 16.10 1.25
N GLY A 255 -14.16 15.32 2.30
CA GLY A 255 -13.46 14.08 2.58
C GLY A 255 -14.09 12.87 1.87
N VAL A 256 -13.28 11.93 1.41
CA VAL A 256 -13.77 10.63 0.93
C VAL A 256 -13.88 9.68 2.11
N LEU A 257 -15.07 9.08 2.26
CA LEU A 257 -15.40 8.18 3.36
C LEU A 257 -15.79 6.81 2.82
N LEU A 258 -15.26 5.77 3.46
CA LEU A 258 -15.67 4.39 3.26
C LEU A 258 -16.62 4.00 4.39
N GLU A 259 -17.88 3.74 4.07
CA GLU A 259 -18.92 3.29 5.01
C GLU A 259 -19.17 1.81 4.81
N THR A 260 -18.76 0.99 5.75
CA THR A 260 -18.80 -0.47 5.63
C THR A 260 -19.86 -1.06 6.55
N PHE A 261 -20.81 -1.80 5.98
CA PHE A 261 -21.80 -2.61 6.70
C PHE A 261 -21.33 -4.07 6.73
N ILE A 262 -21.03 -4.57 7.93
CA ILE A 262 -20.58 -5.95 8.16
C ILE A 262 -21.80 -6.83 8.34
N PHE A 263 -21.91 -7.91 7.55
CA PHE A 263 -23.07 -8.79 7.61
C PHE A 263 -23.11 -9.58 8.91
N ASP A 264 -24.31 -9.72 9.47
CA ASP A 264 -24.59 -10.52 10.67
C ASP A 264 -23.70 -10.13 11.87
N PHE A 265 -23.48 -8.80 12.04
CA PHE A 265 -22.59 -8.24 13.05
C PHE A 265 -23.29 -7.06 13.76
N ASP A 266 -23.30 -7.06 15.10
CA ASP A 266 -24.03 -6.11 15.94
C ASP A 266 -23.20 -5.46 17.06
N GLN A 267 -21.86 -5.70 17.06
CA GLN A 267 -20.98 -5.14 18.10
C GLN A 267 -20.62 -3.68 17.82
N ASP A 268 -20.37 -2.92 18.89
CA ASP A 268 -19.79 -1.57 18.80
C ASP A 268 -18.28 -1.67 18.58
N ILE A 269 -17.81 -1.08 17.48
CA ILE A 269 -16.39 -1.07 17.07
C ILE A 269 -15.86 0.36 16.85
N TYR A 270 -16.52 1.39 17.39
CA TYR A 270 -15.98 2.74 17.34
C TYR A 270 -14.63 2.85 18.06
N GLY A 271 -13.67 3.49 17.40
CA GLY A 271 -12.30 3.62 17.89
C GLY A 271 -11.40 2.40 17.62
N GLU A 272 -11.97 1.29 17.13
CA GLU A 272 -11.19 0.13 16.73
C GLU A 272 -10.52 0.37 15.37
N HIS A 273 -9.32 -0.19 15.20
CA HIS A 273 -8.59 -0.18 13.94
C HIS A 273 -8.97 -1.42 13.12
N ILE A 274 -9.66 -1.23 12.00
CA ILE A 274 -10.10 -2.31 11.13
C ILE A 274 -9.44 -2.25 9.76
N GLN A 275 -9.50 -3.37 9.04
CA GLN A 275 -9.08 -3.47 7.63
C GLN A 275 -10.27 -3.87 6.77
N VAL A 276 -10.40 -3.26 5.59
CA VAL A 276 -11.45 -3.55 4.60
C VAL A 276 -10.79 -3.88 3.27
N ARG A 277 -10.99 -5.11 2.78
CA ARG A 277 -10.47 -5.56 1.49
C ARG A 277 -11.54 -5.59 0.42
N PHE A 278 -11.23 -5.04 -0.74
CA PHE A 278 -12.14 -4.86 -1.87
C PHE A 278 -12.20 -6.13 -2.74
N ARG A 279 -13.42 -6.62 -3.01
CA ARG A 279 -13.66 -7.85 -3.79
C ARG A 279 -14.22 -7.56 -5.17
N SER A 280 -15.26 -6.75 -5.26
CA SER A 280 -15.85 -6.33 -6.54
C SER A 280 -16.54 -4.97 -6.44
N PHE A 281 -16.59 -4.25 -7.55
CA PHE A 281 -17.42 -3.07 -7.73
C PHE A 281 -18.85 -3.52 -8.10
N ILE A 282 -19.86 -3.00 -7.42
CA ILE A 282 -21.26 -3.36 -7.67
C ILE A 282 -21.89 -2.32 -8.61
N ARG A 283 -21.90 -1.05 -8.20
CA ARG A 283 -22.47 0.05 -9.00
C ARG A 283 -21.90 1.41 -8.57
N GLY A 284 -22.16 2.44 -9.36
CA GLY A 284 -21.87 3.84 -9.00
C GLY A 284 -22.84 4.37 -7.94
N GLU A 285 -22.53 5.58 -7.44
CA GLU A 285 -23.46 6.33 -6.60
C GLU A 285 -24.72 6.70 -7.38
N GLU A 286 -25.86 6.69 -6.72
CA GLU A 286 -27.15 7.09 -7.26
C GLU A 286 -27.87 8.02 -6.29
N LYS A 287 -28.69 8.92 -6.82
CA LYS A 287 -29.58 9.77 -6.03
C LYS A 287 -30.96 9.13 -5.96
N PHE A 288 -31.57 9.16 -4.78
CA PHE A 288 -32.89 8.59 -4.53
C PHE A 288 -33.86 9.70 -4.13
N ASP A 289 -35.09 9.62 -4.66
CA ASP A 289 -36.12 10.61 -4.40
C ASP A 289 -36.81 10.42 -3.04
N SER A 290 -36.61 9.28 -2.36
CA SER A 290 -37.14 8.96 -1.06
C SER A 290 -36.27 8.03 -0.25
N LEU A 291 -36.40 8.02 1.08
CA LEU A 291 -35.74 7.08 1.97
C LEU A 291 -36.16 5.63 1.71
N ASP A 292 -37.41 5.40 1.30
CA ASP A 292 -37.91 4.07 0.95
C ASP A 292 -37.18 3.51 -0.30
N ALA A 293 -37.02 4.36 -1.33
CA ALA A 293 -36.28 3.98 -2.52
C ALA A 293 -34.81 3.67 -2.21
N LEU A 294 -34.16 4.51 -1.39
CA LEU A 294 -32.81 4.26 -0.89
C LEU A 294 -32.72 2.92 -0.15
N THR A 295 -33.64 2.68 0.79
CA THR A 295 -33.64 1.45 1.60
C THR A 295 -33.88 0.21 0.75
N ALA A 296 -34.77 0.29 -0.25
CA ALA A 296 -35.01 -0.80 -1.19
C ALA A 296 -33.75 -1.14 -1.99
N GLN A 297 -33.03 -0.12 -2.49
CA GLN A 297 -31.78 -0.33 -3.21
C GLN A 297 -30.68 -0.90 -2.29
N MET A 298 -30.56 -0.42 -1.06
CA MET A 298 -29.58 -0.97 -0.09
C MET A 298 -29.82 -2.47 0.18
N LYS A 299 -31.08 -2.89 0.30
CA LYS A 299 -31.44 -4.31 0.45
C LYS A 299 -31.08 -5.14 -0.79
N GLN A 300 -31.28 -4.56 -1.98
CA GLN A 300 -30.89 -5.24 -3.23
C GLN A 300 -29.38 -5.37 -3.33
N ASP A 301 -28.62 -4.33 -3.01
CA ASP A 301 -27.17 -4.33 -2.99
C ASP A 301 -26.63 -5.35 -1.99
N GLU A 302 -27.20 -5.41 -0.77
CA GLU A 302 -26.86 -6.40 0.25
C GLU A 302 -27.11 -7.83 -0.26
N ALA A 303 -28.29 -8.09 -0.82
CA ALA A 303 -28.62 -9.42 -1.35
C ALA A 303 -27.64 -9.84 -2.45
N GLY A 304 -27.30 -8.92 -3.36
CA GLY A 304 -26.28 -9.16 -4.40
C GLY A 304 -24.91 -9.45 -3.81
N ALA A 305 -24.49 -8.69 -2.80
CA ALA A 305 -23.19 -8.93 -2.14
C ALA A 305 -23.17 -10.25 -1.36
N ARG A 306 -24.27 -10.60 -0.66
CA ARG A 306 -24.40 -11.90 0.02
C ARG A 306 -24.31 -13.06 -0.96
N ALA A 307 -24.93 -12.96 -2.14
CA ALA A 307 -24.85 -13.96 -3.19
C ALA A 307 -23.41 -14.17 -3.70
N LEU A 308 -22.63 -13.09 -3.86
CA LEU A 308 -21.21 -13.17 -4.24
C LEU A 308 -20.36 -13.92 -3.21
N PHE A 309 -20.77 -13.94 -1.94
CA PHE A 309 -20.11 -14.71 -0.88
C PHE A 309 -20.73 -16.09 -0.65
N GLY A 310 -21.77 -16.49 -1.41
CA GLY A 310 -22.46 -17.75 -1.22
C GLY A 310 -23.25 -17.81 0.10
N LEU A 311 -23.73 -16.68 0.60
CA LEU A 311 -24.52 -16.54 1.83
C LEU A 311 -26.03 -16.47 1.57
N VAL A 312 -26.53 -17.15 0.57
CA VAL A 312 -27.97 -17.16 0.19
C VAL A 312 -28.59 -18.46 0.64
#